data_dc87fe7e0bb37109447319b59bd27151
#
_entry.id   dc87fe7e0bb37109447319b59bd27151
#
_cell.length_a   1.000
_cell.length_b   1.000
_cell.length_c   1.000
_cell.angle_alpha   90.00
_cell.angle_beta   90.00
_cell.angle_gamma   90.00
#
_symmetry.space_group_name_H-M   'P 1'
#
loop_
_entity.id
_entity.type
_entity.pdbx_description
1 polymer ?
#
loop_
_entity_poly.entity_id
_entity_poly.type
_entity_poly.pdbx_seq_one_letter_code
_entity_poly.pdbx_strand_id
1 'polypeptide(L)' 'MTDQELEKIRNYLNKIFNTHDFIVKKRKSIEDSCEVYHKEEFLGLIYKENEEGEEDYQFHMTILKDDLTKF' A
#
# COMPACT_ATOMS: atom_id res chain seq x y z
N MET A 1 -5.28 -10.18 -3.79
CA MET A 1 -6.18 -9.02 -3.83
C MET A 1 -6.74 -8.80 -5.23
N THR A 2 -8.01 -8.43 -5.29
CA THR A 2 -8.66 -8.12 -6.57
C THR A 2 -8.29 -6.71 -7.04
N ASP A 3 -8.53 -6.44 -8.32
CA ASP A 3 -8.30 -5.11 -8.87
C ASP A 3 -9.19 -4.07 -8.19
N GLN A 4 -10.41 -4.46 -7.80
CA GLN A 4 -11.33 -3.58 -7.09
C GLN A 4 -10.79 -3.21 -5.70
N GLU A 5 -10.20 -4.18 -5.00
CA GLU A 5 -9.58 -3.91 -3.70
C GLU A 5 -8.42 -2.93 -3.83
N LEU A 6 -7.57 -3.14 -4.85
CA LEU A 6 -6.44 -2.25 -5.10
C LEU A 6 -6.91 -0.82 -5.39
N GLU A 7 -7.97 -0.68 -6.18
CA GLU A 7 -8.52 0.63 -6.50
C GLU A 7 -9.08 1.34 -5.27
N LYS A 8 -9.79 0.60 -4.43
CA LYS A 8 -10.35 1.16 -3.19
C LYS A 8 -9.24 1.60 -2.23
N ILE A 9 -8.19 0.80 -2.10
CA ILE A 9 -7.04 1.13 -1.27
C ILE A 9 -6.36 2.39 -1.79
N ARG A 10 -6.12 2.46 -3.09
CA ARG A 10 -5.51 3.64 -3.71
C ARG A 10 -6.34 4.89 -3.46
N ASN A 11 -7.64 4.80 -3.68
CA ASN A 11 -8.54 5.94 -3.47
C ASN A 11 -8.55 6.40 -2.02
N TYR A 12 -8.54 5.47 -1.10
CA TYR A 12 -8.50 5.78 0.32
C TYR A 12 -7.20 6.49 0.71
N LEU A 13 -6.05 5.95 0.27
CA LEU A 13 -4.76 6.56 0.56
C LEU A 13 -4.65 7.96 -0.03
N ASN A 14 -5.10 8.13 -1.27
CA ASN A 14 -5.10 9.45 -1.91
C ASN A 14 -5.96 10.44 -1.14
N LYS A 15 -7.08 9.97 -0.61
CA LYS A 15 -7.99 10.84 0.15
C LYS A 15 -7.38 11.27 1.49
N ILE A 16 -6.89 10.32 2.29
CA ILE A 16 -6.40 10.64 3.63
C ILE A 16 -5.09 11.40 3.61
N PHE A 17 -4.27 11.21 2.59
CA PHE A 17 -3.00 11.93 2.44
C PHE A 17 -3.12 13.17 1.53
N ASN A 18 -4.32 13.45 1.07
CA ASN A 18 -4.61 14.63 0.25
C ASN A 18 -3.68 14.75 -0.96
N THR A 19 -3.64 13.68 -1.76
CA THR A 19 -2.79 13.58 -2.94
C THR A 19 -3.50 12.78 -4.03
N HIS A 20 -2.93 12.75 -5.23
CA HIS A 20 -3.42 11.93 -6.35
C HIS A 20 -2.36 10.96 -6.84
N ASP A 21 -1.25 10.84 -6.12
CA ASP A 21 -0.05 10.20 -6.64
C ASP A 21 0.24 8.81 -6.08
N PHE A 22 -0.69 8.22 -5.32
CA PHE A 22 -0.51 6.85 -4.87
C PHE A 22 -0.78 5.86 -5.98
N ILE A 23 0.08 4.85 -6.07
CA ILE A 23 -0.07 3.72 -6.97
C ILE A 23 0.02 2.46 -6.13
N VAL A 24 -0.92 1.54 -6.35
CA VAL A 24 -1.00 0.28 -5.62
C VAL A 24 -0.92 -0.85 -6.63
N LYS A 25 0.04 -1.76 -6.46
CA LYS A 25 0.29 -2.85 -7.40
C LYS A 25 0.20 -4.21 -6.72
N LYS A 26 -0.30 -5.20 -7.45
CA LYS A 26 -0.32 -6.59 -7.00
C LYS A 26 1.10 -7.13 -6.85
N ARG A 27 1.29 -7.97 -5.84
CA ARG A 27 2.53 -8.76 -5.72
C ARG A 27 2.37 -10.07 -6.48
N LYS A 28 3.43 -10.49 -7.17
CA LYS A 28 3.36 -11.67 -8.05
C LYS A 28 3.10 -12.99 -7.32
N SER A 29 3.64 -13.14 -6.12
CA SER A 29 3.62 -14.44 -5.44
C SER A 29 2.81 -14.45 -4.15
N ILE A 30 2.23 -13.31 -3.75
CA ILE A 30 1.51 -13.19 -2.48
C ILE A 30 0.16 -12.55 -2.76
N GLU A 31 -0.89 -13.37 -2.72
CA GLU A 31 -2.23 -12.95 -3.12
C GLU A 31 -2.85 -11.88 -2.21
N ASP A 32 -2.57 -11.96 -0.91
CA ASP A 32 -3.18 -11.06 0.08
C ASP A 32 -2.27 -9.90 0.45
N SER A 33 -1.50 -9.43 -0.52
CA SER A 33 -0.58 -8.32 -0.31
C SER A 33 -0.45 -7.49 -1.58
N CYS A 34 -0.08 -6.23 -1.40
CA CYS A 34 0.20 -5.36 -2.53
C CYS A 34 1.34 -4.39 -2.18
N GLU A 35 1.93 -3.83 -3.22
CA GLU A 35 2.99 -2.83 -3.11
C GLU A 35 2.39 -1.43 -3.21
N VAL A 36 2.89 -0.51 -2.41
CA VAL A 36 2.43 0.88 -2.40
C VAL A 36 3.56 1.80 -2.83
N TYR A 37 3.26 2.64 -3.81
CA TYR A 37 4.18 3.66 -4.33
C TYR A 37 3.55 5.04 -4.22
N HIS A 38 4.37 6.04 -4.06
CA HIS A 38 3.94 7.45 -4.13
C HIS A 38 4.96 8.21 -4.96
N LYS A 39 4.50 8.82 -6.05
CA LYS A 39 5.37 9.53 -7.00
C LYS A 39 6.53 8.66 -7.44
N GLU A 40 6.23 7.42 -7.79
CA GLU A 40 7.20 6.41 -8.25
C GLU A 40 8.18 5.92 -7.19
N GLU A 41 8.04 6.39 -5.95
CA GLU A 41 8.87 5.93 -4.85
C GLU A 41 8.14 4.81 -4.10
N PHE A 42 8.83 3.68 -3.92
CA PHE A 42 8.30 2.56 -3.15
C PHE A 42 8.19 2.94 -1.68
N LEU A 43 7.01 2.81 -1.09
CA LEU A 43 6.79 3.13 0.32
C LEU A 43 6.70 1.89 1.20
N GLY A 44 6.07 0.85 0.74
CA GLY A 44 5.89 -0.32 1.58
C GLY A 44 4.86 -1.28 1.04
N LEU A 45 4.38 -2.15 1.92
CA LEU A 45 3.47 -3.23 1.58
C LEU A 45 2.19 -3.12 2.39
N ILE A 46 1.09 -3.53 1.78
CA ILE A 46 -0.17 -3.70 2.48
C ILE A 46 -0.50 -5.18 2.50
N TYR A 47 -0.85 -5.68 3.67
CA TYR A 47 -1.29 -7.05 3.89
C TYR A 47 -2.75 -7.07 4.26
N LYS A 48 -3.49 -7.93 3.62
CA LYS A 48 -4.89 -8.17 3.98
C LYS A 48 -4.92 -9.24 5.06
N GLU A 49 -5.52 -8.91 6.18
CA GLU A 49 -5.69 -9.83 7.29
C GLU A 49 -7.17 -10.15 7.47
N ASN A 50 -7.44 -11.42 7.72
CA ASN A 50 -8.80 -11.90 7.91
C ASN A 50 -8.85 -12.68 9.23
N GLU A 51 -9.30 -12.03 10.29
CA GLU A 51 -9.45 -12.64 11.60
C GLU A 51 -10.91 -12.59 12.05
N GLU A 52 -11.42 -13.75 12.47
CA GLU A 52 -12.76 -13.88 13.05
C GLU A 52 -13.87 -13.24 12.21
N GLY A 53 -13.74 -13.34 10.89
CA GLY A 53 -14.75 -12.80 9.98
C GLY A 53 -14.59 -11.32 9.66
N GLU A 54 -13.58 -10.66 10.21
CA GLU A 54 -13.28 -9.27 9.90
C GLU A 54 -12.07 -9.19 8.97
N GLU A 55 -12.18 -8.35 7.95
CA GLU A 55 -11.08 -8.10 7.02
C GLU A 55 -10.49 -6.73 7.29
N ASP A 56 -9.19 -6.72 7.60
CA ASP A 56 -8.43 -5.50 7.79
C ASP A 56 -7.25 -5.47 6.82
N TYR A 57 -6.73 -4.27 6.59
CA TYR A 57 -5.56 -4.07 5.75
C TYR A 57 -4.49 -3.37 6.58
N GLN A 58 -3.32 -3.99 6.65
CA GLN A 58 -2.19 -3.45 7.42
C GLN A 58 -1.15 -2.87 6.48
N PHE A 59 -0.85 -1.60 6.64
CA PHE A 59 0.16 -0.92 5.83
C PHE A 59 1.48 -0.89 6.60
N HIS A 60 2.50 -1.54 6.03
CA HIS A 60 3.85 -1.59 6.56
C HIS A 60 4.75 -0.72 5.71
N MET A 61 5.03 0.48 6.17
CA MET A 61 5.89 1.40 5.45
C MET A 61 7.35 1.14 5.77
N THR A 62 8.18 1.07 4.74
CA THR A 62 9.62 0.88 4.89
C THR A 62 10.34 2.21 4.69
N ILE A 63 11.12 2.60 5.68
CA ILE A 63 11.98 3.77 5.60
C ILE A 63 13.42 3.29 5.55
N LEU A 64 14.06 3.48 4.41
CA LEU A 64 15.44 3.06 4.25
C LEU A 64 16.37 4.10 4.87
N LYS A 65 17.53 3.65 5.34
CA LYS A 65 18.52 4.55 5.93
C LYS A 65 18.88 5.69 4.97
N ASP A 66 19.01 5.36 3.68
CA ASP A 66 19.34 6.36 2.67
C ASP A 66 18.25 7.40 2.49
N ASP A 67 17.00 7.06 2.75
CA ASP A 67 15.89 8.01 2.66
C ASP A 67 16.04 9.14 3.69
N LEU A 68 16.61 8.82 4.83
CA LEU A 68 16.80 9.79 5.91
C LEU A 68 17.94 10.77 5.65
N THR A 69 18.80 10.48 4.70
CA THR A 69 19.95 11.34 4.37
C THR A 69 19.71 12.26 3.19
N LYS A 70 18.55 12.18 2.55
CA LYS A 70 18.20 12.97 1.36
C LYS A 70 17.63 14.35 1.70
N PHE A 71 17.38 14.61 2.95
CA PHE A 71 16.76 15.85 3.39
C PHE A 71 17.69 16.71 4.20
#